data_9c085099dde7dc3dfdce08dde30c12f5
#
_entry.id   9c085099dde7dc3dfdce08dde30c12f5
#
_cell.length_a   1.000
_cell.length_b   1.000
_cell.length_c   1.000
_cell.angle_alpha   90.00
_cell.angle_beta   90.00
_cell.angle_gamma   90.00
#
_symmetry.space_group_name_H-M   'P 1'
#
loop_
_entity.id
_entity.type
_entity.pdbx_description
1 polymer ?
#
loop_
_entity_poly.entity_id
_entity_poly.type
_entity_poly.pdbx_seq_one_letter_code
_entity_poly.pdbx_strand_id
1 'polypeptide(L)'
;GEIMTYYNKCNLPLEALPEWITWLKDPLELSGVGISTFNLPAGKGYTYMHSHEEQEEIYIILSGIGVIMLKDELVDLTAGDFVRVSPPVRRALKADNEVSMAGIIVGGVAKVGYSRYKGSSSLIDDGIPDWENLPPWCEGNEKIVEINKKLKAQREAIKTAG
;
A
#
# COMPACT_ATOMS: atom_id res chain seq x y z
N GLY A 1 -38.27 -1.35 -1.62
CA GLY A 1 -37.14 -0.62 -2.12
C GLY A 1 -35.90 -0.86 -1.29
N GLU A 2 -34.75 -0.81 -1.91
CA GLU A 2 -33.48 -0.92 -1.19
C GLU A 2 -33.30 0.28 -0.26
N ILE A 3 -32.91 0.00 1.00
CA ILE A 3 -32.54 1.03 1.94
C ILE A 3 -31.12 1.45 1.60
N MET A 4 -30.94 2.69 1.10
CA MET A 4 -29.63 3.22 0.86
C MET A 4 -28.95 3.56 2.19
N THR A 5 -27.81 2.92 2.43
CA THR A 5 -26.98 3.19 3.60
C THR A 5 -26.20 4.48 3.37
N TYR A 6 -26.36 5.44 4.26
CA TYR A 6 -25.63 6.70 4.16
C TYR A 6 -24.35 6.74 4.99
N TYR A 7 -24.05 5.67 5.71
CA TYR A 7 -22.77 5.48 6.39
C TYR A 7 -22.43 4.01 6.52
N ASN A 8 -21.14 3.75 6.67
CA ASN A 8 -20.61 2.42 7.03
C ASN A 8 -19.63 2.58 8.17
N LYS A 9 -19.49 1.55 8.96
CA LYS A 9 -18.59 1.55 10.12
C LYS A 9 -17.84 0.24 10.21
N CYS A 10 -16.55 0.31 10.42
CA CYS A 10 -15.75 -0.85 10.81
C CYS A 10 -14.85 -0.47 11.97
N ASN A 11 -14.26 -1.44 12.62
CA ASN A 11 -13.35 -1.22 13.73
C ASN A 11 -12.12 -2.10 13.56
N LEU A 12 -10.95 -1.52 13.71
CA LEU A 12 -9.68 -2.23 13.76
C LEU A 12 -8.93 -1.85 15.02
N PRO A 13 -8.23 -2.80 15.66
CA PRO A 13 -7.41 -2.49 16.84
C PRO A 13 -6.18 -1.69 16.41
N LEU A 14 -6.19 -0.37 16.60
CA LEU A 14 -5.08 0.49 16.16
C LEU A 14 -3.75 0.16 16.82
N GLU A 15 -3.79 -0.44 18.02
CA GLU A 15 -2.60 -0.86 18.75
C GLU A 15 -2.08 -2.24 18.31
N ALA A 16 -2.87 -2.98 17.56
CA ALA A 16 -2.55 -4.31 17.07
C ALA A 16 -3.15 -4.56 15.68
N LEU A 17 -2.79 -3.71 14.74
CA LEU A 17 -3.29 -3.82 13.37
C LEU A 17 -2.90 -5.17 12.76
N PRO A 18 -3.76 -5.75 11.91
CA PRO A 18 -3.42 -6.96 11.18
C PRO A 18 -2.13 -6.80 10.39
N GLU A 19 -1.32 -7.85 10.34
CA GLU A 19 -0.07 -7.84 9.57
C GLU A 19 -0.34 -7.59 8.08
N TRP A 20 0.64 -6.98 7.43
CA TRP A 20 0.64 -6.54 6.04
C TRP A 20 -0.41 -5.44 5.83
N ILE A 21 -1.17 -5.52 4.77
CA ILE A 21 -2.08 -4.44 4.38
C ILE A 21 -3.53 -4.88 4.51
N THR A 22 -4.34 -4.04 5.16
CA THR A 22 -5.78 -4.24 5.27
C THR A 22 -6.49 -3.12 4.51
N TRP A 23 -7.24 -3.48 3.47
CA TRP A 23 -7.97 -2.54 2.64
C TRP A 23 -9.34 -2.24 3.24
N LEU A 24 -9.67 -0.95 3.37
CA LEU A 24 -10.97 -0.52 3.92
C LEU A 24 -11.98 -0.13 2.85
N LYS A 25 -11.61 -0.23 1.57
CA LYS A 25 -12.50 0.08 0.45
C LYS A 25 -13.80 -0.71 0.52
N ASP A 26 -13.74 -2.03 0.62
CA ASP A 26 -14.93 -2.87 0.60
C ASP A 26 -15.76 -2.76 1.90
N PRO A 27 -15.17 -2.88 3.11
CA PRO A 27 -15.94 -2.76 4.35
C PRO A 27 -16.65 -1.42 4.51
N LEU A 28 -16.06 -0.35 4.00
CA LEU A 28 -16.62 1.01 4.10
C LEU A 28 -17.31 1.46 2.82
N GLU A 29 -17.30 0.67 1.77
CA GLU A 29 -17.87 1.00 0.46
C GLU A 29 -17.39 2.37 -0.04
N LEU A 30 -16.06 2.59 0.01
CA LEU A 30 -15.45 3.87 -0.32
C LEU A 30 -15.54 4.15 -1.82
N SER A 31 -15.80 5.41 -2.16
CA SER A 31 -15.86 5.87 -3.55
C SER A 31 -15.07 7.16 -3.80
N GLY A 32 -14.76 7.94 -2.78
CA GLY A 32 -14.10 9.24 -2.92
C GLY A 32 -12.72 9.34 -2.29
N VAL A 33 -12.33 8.34 -1.50
CA VAL A 33 -11.04 8.31 -0.82
C VAL A 33 -10.60 6.85 -0.65
N GLY A 34 -9.29 6.60 -0.73
CA GLY A 34 -8.69 5.30 -0.45
C GLY A 34 -8.09 5.29 0.94
N ILE A 35 -8.38 4.26 1.73
CA ILE A 35 -7.78 4.07 3.05
C ILE A 35 -7.39 2.61 3.20
N SER A 36 -6.17 2.39 3.67
CA SER A 36 -5.69 1.08 4.12
C SER A 36 -4.90 1.23 5.40
N THR A 37 -4.81 0.17 6.16
CA THR A 37 -3.86 0.08 7.26
C THR A 37 -2.72 -0.83 6.86
N PHE A 38 -1.58 -0.67 7.51
CA PHE A 38 -0.45 -1.57 7.33
C PHE A 38 0.18 -1.92 8.67
N ASN A 39 0.72 -3.11 8.73
CA ASN A 39 1.58 -3.54 9.84
C ASN A 39 2.66 -4.43 9.23
N LEU A 40 3.86 -3.87 9.12
CA LEU A 40 5.02 -4.58 8.59
C LEU A 40 5.80 -5.19 9.73
N PRO A 41 5.93 -6.51 9.78
CA PRO A 41 6.79 -7.16 10.79
C PRO A 41 8.22 -6.66 10.72
N ALA A 42 8.95 -6.75 11.82
CA ALA A 42 10.37 -6.39 11.88
C ALA A 42 11.16 -7.03 10.73
N GLY A 43 11.96 -6.24 10.06
CA GLY A 43 12.79 -6.68 8.94
C GLY A 43 12.05 -6.87 7.61
N LYS A 44 10.73 -6.67 7.58
CA LYS A 44 9.93 -6.87 6.36
C LYS A 44 9.59 -5.54 5.70
N GLY A 45 9.49 -5.58 4.38
CA GLY A 45 9.12 -4.42 3.57
C GLY A 45 8.47 -4.85 2.27
N TYR A 46 8.09 -3.85 1.49
CA TYR A 46 7.55 -4.07 0.16
C TYR A 46 8.62 -4.73 -0.72
N THR A 47 8.17 -5.59 -1.62
CA THR A 47 9.07 -6.36 -2.50
C THR A 47 9.31 -5.68 -3.85
N TYR A 48 8.62 -4.57 -4.10
CA TYR A 48 8.77 -3.78 -5.32
C TYR A 48 8.44 -2.31 -5.05
N MET A 49 8.99 -1.44 -5.88
CA MET A 49 8.60 -0.02 -5.90
C MET A 49 7.30 0.13 -6.68
N HIS A 50 6.51 1.13 -6.33
CA HIS A 50 5.31 1.48 -7.11
C HIS A 50 5.10 3.00 -7.11
N SER A 51 4.35 3.46 -8.08
CA SER A 51 3.87 4.83 -8.19
C SER A 51 2.38 4.83 -8.49
N HIS A 52 1.78 5.99 -8.61
CA HIS A 52 0.40 6.16 -9.00
C HIS A 52 0.30 7.13 -10.16
N GLU A 53 -0.75 7.03 -10.97
CA GLU A 53 -0.99 7.97 -12.05
C GLU A 53 -1.53 9.30 -11.52
N GLU A 54 -2.55 9.25 -10.67
CA GLU A 54 -3.27 10.43 -10.17
C GLU A 54 -3.38 10.48 -8.65
N GLN A 55 -3.30 9.33 -7.96
CA GLN A 55 -3.55 9.26 -6.53
C GLN A 55 -2.40 9.84 -5.71
N GLU A 56 -2.65 10.97 -5.04
CA GLU A 56 -1.79 11.46 -3.97
C GLU A 56 -2.01 10.60 -2.73
N GLU A 57 -0.94 10.19 -2.06
CA GLU A 57 -1.03 9.39 -0.84
C GLU A 57 -0.40 10.10 0.35
N ILE A 58 -0.97 9.83 1.53
CA ILE A 58 -0.40 10.24 2.82
C ILE A 58 -0.17 8.98 3.63
N TYR A 59 1.06 8.79 4.08
CA TYR A 59 1.48 7.72 4.98
C TYR A 59 1.50 8.27 6.41
N ILE A 60 0.74 7.65 7.30
CA ILE A 60 0.62 8.06 8.71
C ILE A 60 1.18 6.95 9.57
N ILE A 61 2.25 7.21 10.29
CA ILE A 61 2.90 6.21 11.13
C ILE A 61 2.30 6.26 12.54
N LEU A 62 1.66 5.18 12.94
CA LEU A 62 1.02 5.07 14.26
C LEU A 62 1.94 4.48 15.30
N SER A 63 2.78 3.53 14.93
CA SER A 63 3.68 2.84 15.86
C SER A 63 4.93 2.33 15.17
N GLY A 64 6.00 2.15 15.93
CA GLY A 64 7.25 1.59 15.45
C GLY A 64 8.11 2.57 14.69
N ILE A 65 9.08 2.01 13.99
CA ILE A 65 10.04 2.75 13.16
C ILE A 65 10.30 1.99 11.87
N GLY A 66 10.76 2.71 10.87
CA GLY A 66 11.12 2.13 9.58
C GLY A 66 11.63 3.18 8.61
N VAL A 67 11.51 2.89 7.33
CA VAL A 67 11.91 3.80 6.25
C VAL A 67 10.88 3.77 5.13
N ILE A 68 10.84 4.87 4.37
CA ILE A 68 10.20 4.88 3.05
C ILE A 68 11.27 5.24 2.02
N MET A 69 11.37 4.41 0.98
CA MET A 69 12.18 4.75 -0.19
C MET A 69 11.35 5.64 -1.10
N LEU A 70 11.87 6.83 -1.40
CA LEU A 70 11.24 7.80 -2.30
C LEU A 70 12.22 8.10 -3.44
N LYS A 71 11.96 7.62 -4.63
CA LYS A 71 12.94 7.60 -5.73
C LYS A 71 14.23 6.92 -5.26
N ASP A 72 15.30 7.67 -5.11
CA ASP A 72 16.63 7.18 -4.69
C ASP A 72 16.98 7.57 -3.25
N GLU A 73 16.03 8.09 -2.49
CA GLU A 73 16.24 8.59 -1.13
C GLU A 73 15.53 7.71 -0.11
N LEU A 74 16.27 7.29 0.92
CA LEU A 74 15.68 6.62 2.09
C LEU A 74 15.34 7.68 3.13
N VAL A 75 14.06 7.73 3.52
CA VAL A 75 13.57 8.65 4.53
C VAL A 75 13.17 7.85 5.77
N ASP A 76 13.77 8.19 6.91
CA ASP A 76 13.44 7.56 8.19
C ASP A 76 12.03 7.92 8.62
N LEU A 77 11.33 6.93 9.21
CA LEU A 77 9.98 7.06 9.70
C LEU A 77 9.90 6.65 11.17
N THR A 78 9.13 7.40 11.94
CA THR A 78 8.80 7.07 13.33
C THR A 78 7.34 7.40 13.60
N ALA A 79 6.79 6.84 14.68
CA ALA A 79 5.43 7.12 15.11
C ALA A 79 5.17 8.62 15.22
N GLY A 80 4.08 9.09 14.65
CA GLY A 80 3.71 10.50 14.57
C GLY A 80 4.08 11.18 13.25
N ASP A 81 4.82 10.51 12.37
CA ASP A 81 5.15 11.07 11.05
C ASP A 81 3.96 11.00 10.10
N PHE A 82 3.80 12.06 9.32
CA PHE A 82 2.85 12.17 8.21
C PHE A 82 3.66 12.50 6.97
N VAL A 83 3.63 11.64 5.97
CA VAL A 83 4.40 11.83 4.74
C VAL A 83 3.47 11.86 3.54
N ARG A 84 3.38 12.99 2.86
CA ARG A 84 2.68 13.10 1.58
C ARG A 84 3.62 12.68 0.46
N VAL A 85 3.14 11.81 -0.42
CA VAL A 85 3.89 11.37 -1.59
C VAL A 85 3.09 11.73 -2.85
N SER A 86 3.73 12.49 -3.75
CA SER A 86 3.14 12.84 -5.04
C SER A 86 2.96 11.60 -5.92
N PRO A 87 1.90 11.55 -6.76
CA PRO A 87 1.58 10.35 -7.53
C PRO A 87 2.74 9.70 -8.28
N PRO A 88 3.53 10.42 -9.10
CA PRO A 88 4.54 9.77 -9.94
C PRO A 88 5.81 9.35 -9.19
N VAL A 89 5.93 9.71 -7.91
CA VAL A 89 7.11 9.35 -7.11
C VAL A 89 7.07 7.87 -6.75
N ARG A 90 8.06 7.11 -7.20
CA ARG A 90 8.18 5.69 -6.83
C ARG A 90 8.49 5.57 -5.34
N ARG A 91 7.82 4.64 -4.67
CA ARG A 91 7.93 4.44 -3.23
C ARG A 91 7.83 2.98 -2.82
N ALA A 92 8.40 2.67 -1.68
CA ALA A 92 8.23 1.42 -0.96
C ALA A 92 8.49 1.63 0.52
N LEU A 93 7.75 0.91 1.37
CA LEU A 93 7.91 0.93 2.83
C LEU A 93 8.73 -0.28 3.31
N LYS A 94 9.47 -0.08 4.38
CA LYS A 94 10.13 -1.16 5.12
C LYS A 94 10.14 -0.85 6.61
N ALA A 95 9.77 -1.84 7.43
CA ALA A 95 9.97 -1.76 8.88
C ALA A 95 11.46 -1.85 9.24
N ASP A 96 11.81 -1.33 10.40
CA ASP A 96 13.14 -1.52 10.97
C ASP A 96 13.46 -3.02 11.09
N ASN A 97 14.76 -3.36 11.15
CA ASN A 97 15.17 -4.76 11.21
C ASN A 97 14.74 -5.46 12.51
N GLU A 98 14.58 -4.72 13.59
CA GLU A 98 14.26 -5.25 14.92
C GLU A 98 12.89 -4.85 15.44
N VAL A 99 12.26 -3.82 14.83
CA VAL A 99 11.00 -3.24 15.27
C VAL A 99 10.00 -3.23 14.11
N SER A 100 8.78 -3.67 14.38
CA SER A 100 7.68 -3.54 13.40
C SER A 100 7.28 -2.07 13.21
N MET A 101 6.60 -1.78 12.11
CA MET A 101 6.07 -0.46 11.83
C MET A 101 4.63 -0.60 11.35
N ALA A 102 3.74 0.17 11.94
CA ALA A 102 2.32 0.13 11.59
C ALA A 102 1.75 1.53 11.39
N GLY A 103 0.75 1.63 10.53
CA GLY A 103 0.14 2.92 10.26
C GLY A 103 -1.04 2.84 9.30
N ILE A 104 -1.38 4.00 8.76
CA ILE A 104 -2.53 4.20 7.87
C ILE A 104 -2.03 4.88 6.59
N ILE A 105 -2.54 4.43 5.46
CA ILE A 105 -2.30 5.05 4.16
C ILE A 105 -3.63 5.63 3.67
N VAL A 106 -3.65 6.91 3.36
CA VAL A 106 -4.82 7.61 2.82
C VAL A 106 -4.47 8.12 1.43
N GLY A 107 -5.34 7.89 0.47
CA GLY A 107 -5.14 8.36 -0.89
C GLY A 107 -6.38 8.98 -1.50
N GLY A 108 -6.20 9.95 -2.37
CA GLY A 108 -7.27 10.46 -3.22
C GLY A 108 -7.60 9.43 -4.30
N VAL A 109 -8.88 9.33 -4.65
CA VAL A 109 -9.28 8.43 -5.72
C VAL A 109 -8.98 9.08 -7.07
N ALA A 110 -8.40 8.32 -7.99
CA ALA A 110 -8.16 8.77 -9.35
C ALA A 110 -9.49 9.14 -10.05
N LYS A 111 -9.42 10.02 -11.04
CA LYS A 111 -10.62 10.45 -11.81
C LYS A 111 -11.38 9.30 -12.44
N VAL A 112 -10.67 8.24 -12.80
CA VAL A 112 -11.27 7.01 -13.36
C VAL A 112 -12.02 6.19 -12.30
N GLY A 113 -11.92 6.58 -11.02
CA GLY A 113 -12.54 5.88 -9.90
C GLY A 113 -11.78 4.62 -9.48
N TYR A 114 -12.39 3.87 -8.59
CA TYR A 114 -11.84 2.57 -8.19
C TYR A 114 -12.06 1.52 -9.26
N SER A 115 -11.08 0.63 -9.39
CA SER A 115 -11.27 -0.59 -10.15
C SER A 115 -12.37 -1.45 -9.52
N ARG A 116 -13.08 -2.19 -10.37
CA ARG A 116 -14.07 -3.18 -9.94
C ARG A 116 -13.45 -4.42 -9.30
N TYR A 117 -12.15 -4.61 -9.43
CA TYR A 117 -11.46 -5.77 -8.90
C TYR A 117 -11.26 -5.67 -7.39
N LYS A 118 -11.34 -6.79 -6.72
CA LYS A 118 -11.02 -6.92 -5.29
C LYS A 118 -9.56 -7.33 -5.14
N GLY A 119 -8.93 -6.93 -4.05
CA GLY A 119 -7.56 -7.30 -3.75
C GLY A 119 -6.67 -6.11 -3.43
N SER A 120 -5.39 -6.22 -3.74
CA SER A 120 -4.41 -5.19 -3.43
C SER A 120 -4.62 -3.91 -4.23
N SER A 121 -4.17 -2.79 -3.70
CA SER A 121 -4.28 -1.49 -4.36
C SER A 121 -3.58 -1.45 -5.72
N SER A 122 -2.45 -2.12 -5.85
CA SER A 122 -1.74 -2.23 -7.12
C SER A 122 -2.53 -2.95 -8.22
N LEU A 123 -3.64 -3.61 -7.85
CA LEU A 123 -4.54 -4.30 -8.77
C LEU A 123 -5.87 -3.57 -8.94
N ILE A 124 -6.25 -2.71 -8.01
CA ILE A 124 -7.60 -2.14 -7.94
C ILE A 124 -7.65 -0.62 -8.04
N ASP A 125 -6.53 0.05 -8.01
CA ASP A 125 -6.43 1.51 -8.17
C ASP A 125 -5.51 1.86 -9.35
N ASP A 126 -5.03 3.09 -9.39
CA ASP A 126 -4.11 3.57 -10.41
C ASP A 126 -2.63 3.27 -10.10
N GLY A 127 -2.36 2.32 -9.22
CA GLY A 127 -1.02 1.91 -8.85
C GLY A 127 -0.24 1.30 -10.02
N ILE A 128 1.01 1.68 -10.15
CA ILE A 128 1.93 1.24 -11.20
C ILE A 128 3.12 0.55 -10.52
N PRO A 129 3.11 -0.79 -10.43
CA PRO A 129 4.27 -1.51 -9.89
C PRO A 129 5.47 -1.37 -10.83
N ASP A 130 6.65 -1.21 -10.23
CA ASP A 130 7.90 -1.23 -10.96
C ASP A 130 8.64 -2.54 -10.62
N TRP A 131 8.45 -3.53 -11.44
CA TRP A 131 9.00 -4.87 -11.23
C TRP A 131 10.51 -4.95 -11.50
N GLU A 132 11.07 -3.99 -12.19
CA GLU A 132 12.46 -3.98 -12.61
C GLU A 132 13.37 -3.23 -11.65
N ASN A 133 12.82 -2.28 -10.89
CA ASN A 133 13.58 -1.50 -9.90
C ASN A 133 13.15 -1.91 -8.50
N LEU A 134 13.91 -2.81 -7.90
CA LEU A 134 13.62 -3.30 -6.56
C LEU A 134 14.06 -2.30 -5.49
N PRO A 135 13.37 -2.27 -4.34
CA PRO A 135 13.88 -1.54 -3.19
C PRO A 135 15.26 -2.07 -2.78
N PRO A 136 16.13 -1.23 -2.19
CA PRO A 136 17.49 -1.65 -1.86
C PRO A 136 17.57 -2.86 -0.93
N TRP A 137 16.60 -3.05 -0.04
CA TRP A 137 16.54 -4.21 0.84
C TRP A 137 16.15 -5.52 0.15
N CYS A 138 15.77 -5.47 -1.14
CA CYS A 138 15.44 -6.65 -1.95
C CYS A 138 16.55 -7.03 -2.93
N GLU A 139 17.58 -6.21 -3.08
CA GLU A 139 18.67 -6.46 -4.02
C GLU A 139 19.37 -7.79 -3.73
N GLY A 140 19.59 -8.57 -4.79
CA GLY A 140 20.26 -9.86 -4.68
C GLY A 140 19.45 -10.98 -4.03
N ASN A 141 18.19 -10.76 -3.70
CA ASN A 141 17.32 -11.77 -3.08
C ASN A 141 16.49 -12.49 -4.14
N GLU A 142 16.92 -13.70 -4.50
CA GLU A 142 16.25 -14.52 -5.53
C GLU A 142 14.82 -14.90 -5.14
N LYS A 143 14.53 -15.07 -3.85
CA LYS A 143 13.17 -15.38 -3.38
C LYS A 143 12.22 -14.23 -3.68
N ILE A 144 12.68 -13.00 -3.52
CA ILE A 144 11.89 -11.80 -3.83
C ILE A 144 11.61 -11.74 -5.34
N VAL A 145 12.59 -12.04 -6.18
CA VAL A 145 12.40 -12.09 -7.63
C VAL A 145 11.29 -13.07 -8.01
N GLU A 146 11.27 -14.25 -7.39
CA GLU A 146 10.22 -15.25 -7.63
C GLU A 146 8.85 -14.80 -7.11
N ILE A 147 8.79 -14.15 -5.94
CA ILE A 147 7.57 -13.57 -5.41
C ILE A 147 7.02 -12.53 -6.38
N ASN A 148 7.86 -11.63 -6.88
CA ASN A 148 7.46 -10.58 -7.81
C ASN A 148 6.95 -11.14 -9.14
N LYS A 149 7.56 -12.20 -9.65
CA LYS A 149 7.06 -12.89 -10.85
C LYS A 149 5.65 -13.40 -10.66
N LYS A 150 5.35 -14.00 -9.52
CA LYS A 150 4.00 -14.49 -9.19
C LYS A 150 3.00 -13.34 -9.07
N LEU A 151 3.37 -12.27 -8.38
CA LEU A 151 2.52 -11.09 -8.22
C LEU A 151 2.23 -10.43 -9.58
N LYS A 152 3.23 -10.30 -10.43
CA LYS A 152 3.08 -9.77 -11.79
C LYS A 152 2.12 -10.62 -12.61
N ALA A 153 2.28 -11.93 -12.58
CA ALA A 153 1.40 -12.86 -13.29
C ALA A 153 -0.05 -12.77 -12.79
N GLN A 154 -0.26 -12.69 -11.48
CA GLN A 154 -1.59 -12.53 -10.89
C GLN A 154 -2.24 -11.22 -11.34
N ARG A 155 -1.49 -10.13 -11.34
CA ARG A 155 -1.99 -8.81 -11.77
C ARG A 155 -2.40 -8.83 -13.24
N GLU A 156 -1.59 -9.41 -14.10
CA GLU A 156 -1.89 -9.53 -15.53
C GLU A 156 -3.11 -10.42 -15.79
N ALA A 157 -3.25 -11.52 -15.05
CA ALA A 157 -4.41 -12.40 -15.14
C ALA A 157 -5.71 -11.68 -14.76
N ILE A 158 -5.70 -10.87 -13.71
CA ILE A 158 -6.85 -10.08 -13.28
C ILE A 158 -7.22 -9.05 -14.35
N LYS A 159 -6.24 -8.36 -14.93
CA LYS A 159 -6.46 -7.36 -15.98
C LYS A 159 -7.07 -7.97 -17.24
N THR A 160 -6.61 -9.15 -17.63
CA THR A 160 -7.11 -9.82 -18.84
C THR A 160 -8.46 -10.48 -18.64
N ALA A 161 -8.82 -10.87 -17.42
CA ALA A 161 -10.10 -11.46 -17.08
C ALA A 161 -11.24 -10.44 -16.98
N GLY A 162 -10.90 -9.17 -16.90
CA GLY A 162 -11.84 -8.08 -16.78
C GLY A 162 -12.07 -7.31 -18.06
#